data_1230c2e623cd87d5281d11c8ef88041e
#
_entry.id   1230c2e623cd87d5281d11c8ef88041e
#
_cell.length_a   1.000
_cell.length_b   1.000
_cell.length_c   1.000
_cell.angle_alpha   90.00
_cell.angle_beta   90.00
_cell.angle_gamma   90.00
#
_symmetry.space_group_name_H-M   'P 1'
#
loop_
_entity.id
_entity.type
_entity.pdbx_description
1 polymer ?
#
loop_
_entity_poly.entity_id
_entity_poly.type
_entity_poly.pdbx_seq_one_letter_code
_entity_poly.pdbx_strand_id
1 'polypeptide(L)'
;MSELPRPAAGEIYEHYKKKNYRVFSMGLDASRQEDIVIYQALYPTGYDYFSRPLTEWNDMVPSLTGEGLVRRFRKIEDAPAA
;
A
#
# COMPACT_ATOMS: atom_id res chain seq x y z
N MET A 1 15.51 -7.69 -10.29
CA MET A 1 14.90 -8.12 -9.03
C MET A 1 14.64 -6.89 -8.16
N SER A 2 13.47 -6.77 -7.60
CA SER A 2 13.13 -5.59 -6.82
C SER A 2 13.72 -5.67 -5.42
N GLU A 3 14.38 -4.58 -5.01
CA GLU A 3 14.90 -4.43 -3.65
C GLU A 3 13.94 -3.65 -2.76
N LEU A 4 12.76 -3.30 -3.29
CA LEU A 4 11.82 -2.48 -2.54
C LEU A 4 11.22 -3.26 -1.38
N PRO A 5 10.99 -2.59 -0.24
CA PRO A 5 10.30 -3.22 0.89
C PRO A 5 8.92 -3.71 0.47
N ARG A 6 8.55 -4.89 0.95
CA ARG A 6 7.25 -5.49 0.67
C ARG A 6 6.39 -5.44 1.93
N PRO A 7 5.15 -4.95 1.83
CA PRO A 7 4.27 -5.03 2.99
C PRO A 7 3.86 -6.47 3.25
N ALA A 8 3.53 -6.77 4.49
CA ALA A 8 3.08 -8.11 4.88
C ALA A 8 1.57 -8.12 5.05
N ALA A 9 0.97 -9.26 4.75
CA ALA A 9 -0.48 -9.43 4.90
C ALA A 9 -0.92 -9.11 6.32
N GLY A 10 -1.98 -8.34 6.46
CA GLY A 10 -2.53 -7.95 7.76
C GLY A 10 -2.02 -6.63 8.30
N GLU A 11 -0.94 -6.10 7.73
CA GLU A 11 -0.45 -4.78 8.14
C GLU A 11 -1.42 -3.70 7.68
N ILE A 12 -1.52 -2.63 8.49
CA ILE A 12 -2.39 -1.50 8.16
C ILE A 12 -1.53 -0.29 7.83
N TYR A 13 -1.87 0.35 6.71
CA TYR A 13 -1.17 1.51 6.21
C TYR A 13 -2.11 2.68 6.08
N GLU A 14 -1.59 3.87 6.33
CA GLU A 14 -2.31 5.11 6.06
C GLU A 14 -1.79 5.71 4.76
N HIS A 15 -2.71 5.95 3.83
CA HIS A 15 -2.41 6.67 2.60
C HIS A 15 -2.21 8.16 2.94
N TYR A 16 -1.34 8.84 2.22
CA TYR A 16 -1.02 10.24 2.54
C TYR A 16 -2.24 11.15 2.46
N LYS A 17 -3.32 10.71 1.83
CA LYS A 17 -4.60 11.44 1.81
C LYS A 17 -5.50 11.09 3.00
N LYS A 18 -4.93 10.46 4.03
CA LYS A 18 -5.60 10.18 5.31
C LYS A 18 -6.67 9.10 5.22
N LYS A 19 -6.46 8.11 4.35
CA LYS A 19 -7.31 6.93 4.25
C LYS A 19 -6.53 5.70 4.66
N ASN A 20 -7.18 4.79 5.35
CA ASN A 20 -6.52 3.59 5.88
C ASN A 20 -6.84 2.35 5.06
N TYR A 21 -5.86 1.47 4.95
CA TYR A 21 -5.97 0.24 4.16
C TYR A 21 -5.27 -0.90 4.87
N ARG A 22 -5.80 -2.11 4.69
CA ARG A 22 -5.16 -3.33 5.18
C ARG A 22 -4.58 -4.09 4.02
N VAL A 23 -3.32 -4.51 4.14
CA VAL A 23 -2.69 -5.34 3.12
C VAL A 23 -3.30 -6.73 3.17
N PHE A 24 -3.70 -7.22 2.00
CA PHE A 24 -4.23 -8.57 1.87
C PHE A 24 -3.12 -9.55 1.46
N SER A 25 -2.37 -9.21 0.43
CA SER A 25 -1.35 -10.12 -0.10
C SER A 25 -0.47 -9.38 -1.11
N MET A 26 0.66 -10.01 -1.46
CA MET A 26 1.40 -9.63 -2.65
C MET A 26 0.89 -10.48 -3.81
N GLY A 27 1.04 -9.98 -5.01
CA GLY A 27 0.67 -10.69 -6.21
C GLY A 27 1.57 -10.31 -7.36
N LEU A 28 1.34 -10.95 -8.50
CA LEU A 28 2.05 -10.64 -9.74
C LEU A 28 1.03 -10.16 -10.77
N ASP A 29 1.30 -9.01 -11.37
CA ASP A 29 0.55 -8.59 -12.55
C ASP A 29 1.10 -9.38 -13.72
N ALA A 30 0.38 -10.40 -14.16
CA ALA A 30 0.86 -11.32 -15.17
C ALA A 30 1.09 -10.64 -16.52
N SER A 31 0.32 -9.61 -16.83
CA SER A 31 0.45 -8.88 -18.09
C SER A 31 1.74 -8.06 -18.13
N ARG A 32 2.09 -7.42 -17.03
CA ARG A 32 3.24 -6.53 -16.96
C ARG A 32 4.45 -7.17 -16.31
N GLN A 33 4.27 -8.35 -15.72
CA GLN A 33 5.33 -9.05 -15.01
C GLN A 33 5.92 -8.21 -13.89
N GLU A 34 5.05 -7.55 -13.10
CA GLU A 34 5.52 -6.73 -11.99
C GLU A 34 4.80 -7.10 -10.70
N ASP A 35 5.51 -6.93 -9.59
CA ASP A 35 4.95 -7.19 -8.27
C ASP A 35 3.89 -6.16 -7.95
N ILE A 36 2.77 -6.62 -7.40
CA ILE A 36 1.69 -5.72 -6.97
C ILE A 36 1.35 -6.01 -5.52
N VAL A 37 0.85 -4.98 -4.85
CA VAL A 37 0.27 -5.09 -3.51
C VAL A 37 -1.24 -5.16 -3.67
N ILE A 38 -1.86 -6.16 -3.07
CA ILE A 38 -3.32 -6.31 -3.06
C ILE A 38 -3.79 -5.89 -1.66
N TYR A 39 -4.71 -4.95 -1.59
CA TYR A 39 -5.09 -4.38 -0.31
C TYR A 39 -6.58 -4.04 -0.27
N GLN A 40 -7.09 -3.84 0.95
CA GLN A 40 -8.49 -3.56 1.21
C GLN A 40 -8.63 -2.19 1.84
N ALA A 41 -9.64 -1.43 1.42
CA ALA A 41 -9.95 -0.17 2.07
C ALA A 41 -10.64 -0.45 3.42
N LEU A 42 -10.30 0.34 4.41
CA LEU A 42 -10.95 0.28 5.73
C LEU A 42 -12.03 1.34 5.84
N TYR A 43 -12.68 1.62 4.71
CA TYR A 43 -13.82 2.52 4.60
C TYR A 43 -14.69 2.05 3.43
N PRO A 44 -15.97 2.41 3.37
CA PRO A 44 -16.85 1.92 2.29
C PRO A 44 -16.41 2.43 0.93
N THR A 45 -16.25 1.53 -0.06
CA THR A 45 -15.85 1.89 -1.41
C THR A 45 -16.68 1.20 -2.49
N GLY A 46 -17.35 0.10 -2.15
CA GLY A 46 -18.02 -0.71 -3.16
C GLY A 46 -17.13 -1.75 -3.81
N TYR A 47 -15.84 -1.79 -3.48
CA TYR A 47 -14.89 -2.77 -4.01
C TYR A 47 -14.27 -3.56 -2.87
N ASP A 48 -14.04 -4.87 -3.12
CA ASP A 48 -13.44 -5.75 -2.12
C ASP A 48 -11.94 -5.54 -2.01
N TYR A 49 -11.27 -5.36 -3.16
CA TYR A 49 -9.81 -5.29 -3.21
C TYR A 49 -9.36 -4.24 -4.19
N PHE A 50 -8.17 -3.71 -3.89
CA PHE A 50 -7.44 -2.82 -4.79
C PHE A 50 -6.08 -3.43 -5.06
N SER A 51 -5.43 -3.02 -6.15
CA SER A 51 -4.05 -3.40 -6.39
C SER A 51 -3.26 -2.17 -6.81
N ARG A 52 -1.97 -2.20 -6.49
CA ARG A 52 -1.05 -1.11 -6.85
C ARG A 52 0.33 -1.71 -7.06
N PRO A 53 1.05 -1.28 -8.11
CA PRO A 53 2.43 -1.75 -8.28
C PRO A 53 3.27 -1.48 -7.04
N LEU A 54 4.15 -2.42 -6.70
CA LEU A 54 5.01 -2.27 -5.53
C LEU A 54 5.84 -1.00 -5.60
N THR A 55 6.25 -0.59 -6.81
CA THR A 55 6.99 0.65 -7.00
C THR A 55 6.17 1.86 -6.56
N GLU A 56 4.88 1.90 -6.92
CA GLU A 56 4.01 3.01 -6.50
C GLU A 56 3.69 2.94 -5.01
N TRP A 57 3.59 1.73 -4.46
CA TRP A 57 3.34 1.57 -3.03
C TRP A 57 4.44 2.22 -2.21
N ASN A 58 5.67 2.15 -2.70
CA ASN A 58 6.84 2.70 -2.00
C ASN A 58 7.22 4.11 -2.42
N ASP A 59 6.40 4.75 -3.27
CA ASP A 59 6.70 6.10 -3.76
C ASP A 59 6.68 7.14 -2.66
N MET A 60 7.50 8.17 -2.87
CA MET A 60 7.41 9.41 -2.12
C MET A 60 6.59 10.38 -2.95
N VAL A 61 5.70 11.10 -2.30
CA VAL A 61 4.79 12.04 -2.97
C VAL A 61 4.82 13.38 -2.25
N PRO A 62 4.47 14.48 -2.94
CA PRO A 62 4.39 15.78 -2.28
C PRO A 62 3.34 15.75 -1.17
N SER A 63 3.72 16.26 0.00
CA SER A 63 2.81 16.36 1.14
C SER A 63 1.65 17.30 0.81
N LEU A 64 0.47 16.99 1.34
CA LEU A 64 -0.70 17.85 1.18
C LEU A 64 -0.54 19.18 1.91
N THR A 65 0.36 19.24 2.88
CA THR A 65 0.61 20.46 3.66
C THR A 65 1.78 21.27 3.12
N GLY A 66 2.42 20.80 2.04
CA GLY A 66 3.54 21.51 1.44
C GLY A 66 4.86 21.34 2.16
N GLU A 67 4.98 20.34 3.02
CA GLU A 67 6.18 20.12 3.83
C GLU A 67 7.20 19.18 3.21
N GLY A 68 7.26 19.14 1.89
CA GLY A 68 8.19 18.28 1.19
C GLY A 68 7.57 16.96 0.80
N LEU A 69 8.40 15.91 0.69
CA LEU A 69 7.94 14.60 0.25
C LEU A 69 7.61 13.72 1.45
N VAL A 70 6.53 12.96 1.31
CA VAL A 70 6.12 11.96 2.31
C VAL A 70 5.88 10.64 1.58
N ARG A 71 5.87 9.54 2.34
CA ARG A 71 5.53 8.24 1.76
C ARG A 71 4.07 8.23 1.33
N ARG A 72 3.80 7.65 0.16
CA ARG A 72 2.42 7.47 -0.30
C ARG A 72 1.65 6.62 0.71
N PHE A 73 2.28 5.56 1.23
CA PHE A 73 1.70 4.71 2.28
C PHE A 73 2.66 4.62 3.45
N ARG A 74 2.13 4.76 4.66
CA ARG A 74 2.91 4.69 5.88
C ARG A 74 2.29 3.63 6.78
N LYS A 75 3.11 2.66 7.22
CA LYS A 75 2.60 1.61 8.11
C LYS A 75 2.24 2.23 9.46
N ILE A 76 1.02 1.96 9.91
CA ILE A 76 0.55 2.44 11.22
C ILE A 76 0.25 1.29 12.17
N GLU A 77 0.17 0.05 11.68
CA GLU A 77 -0.10 -1.10 12.53
C GLU A 77 0.57 -2.33 11.94
N ASP A 78 1.24 -3.11 12.80
CA ASP A 78 1.82 -4.38 12.37
C ASP A 78 0.72 -5.42 12.19
N ALA A 79 1.05 -6.47 11.42
CA ALA A 79 0.13 -7.58 11.27
C ALA A 79 -0.10 -8.24 12.62
N PRO A 80 -1.32 -8.73 12.91
CA PRO A 80 -1.59 -9.43 14.17
C PRO A 80 -0.69 -10.64 14.31
N ALA A 81 -0.24 -10.92 15.52
CA ALA A 81 0.53 -12.13 15.79
C ALA A 81 -0.37 -13.35 15.58
N ALA A 82 0.20 -14.37 14.93
CA ALA A 82 -0.55 -15.59 14.66
C ALA A 82 -0.71 -16.42 15.93
#